data_3c0ac289edc7f97b23865f75e5a607b5
#
_entry.id   3c0ac289edc7f97b23865f75e5a607b5
#
_cell.length_a   1.000
_cell.length_b   1.000
_cell.length_c   1.000
_cell.angle_alpha   90.00
_cell.angle_beta   90.00
_cell.angle_gamma   90.00
#
_symmetry.space_group_name_H-M   'P 1'
#
loop_
_entity.id
_entity.type
_entity.pdbx_description
1 polymer ?
#
loop_
_entity_poly.entity_id
_entity_poly.type
_entity_poly.pdbx_seq_one_letter_code
_entity_poly.pdbx_strand_id
1 'polypeptide(L)'
;MLFADIILPLSLERNYTFGIPIELHDKVKVGCRVEVQFGKRKVYSGIVKKIHANKPEYYQVKPIRNLLDIEPIVTETQLKFWKWMASYYMCTEGEVMNAALPSHLKLVSETFIVLNEDIEIDAQSLSDDEFLLIEALEIKRSKKGVE
;
A
#
# COMPACT_ATOMS: atom_id res chain seq x y z
N MET A 1 -16.02 -0.03 -18.09
CA MET A 1 -15.25 -0.27 -16.86
C MET A 1 -14.01 0.59 -16.93
N LEU A 2 -13.72 1.38 -15.90
CA LEU A 2 -12.54 2.25 -15.86
C LEU A 2 -11.42 1.60 -15.05
N PHE A 3 -10.20 1.93 -15.43
CA PHE A 3 -8.97 1.45 -14.82
C PHE A 3 -8.05 2.62 -14.48
N ALA A 4 -7.20 2.43 -13.48
CA ALA A 4 -6.19 3.41 -13.10
C ALA A 4 -4.80 2.77 -13.03
N ASP A 5 -3.82 3.39 -13.64
CA ASP A 5 -2.41 3.10 -13.39
C ASP A 5 -2.01 3.81 -12.09
N ILE A 6 -1.44 3.05 -11.15
CA ILE A 6 -1.12 3.53 -9.81
C ILE A 6 0.37 3.40 -9.55
N ILE A 7 0.96 4.49 -9.06
CA ILE A 7 2.32 4.50 -8.52
C ILE A 7 2.24 4.03 -7.09
N LEU A 8 2.94 2.94 -6.76
CA LEU A 8 3.09 2.41 -5.41
C LEU A 8 4.45 2.81 -4.83
N PRO A 9 4.58 2.98 -3.51
CA PRO A 9 5.85 3.32 -2.86
C PRO A 9 6.80 2.11 -2.79
N LEU A 10 7.02 1.48 -3.93
CA LEU A 10 7.81 0.26 -4.10
C LEU A 10 8.73 0.41 -5.32
N SER A 11 9.87 -0.27 -5.29
CA SER A 11 10.81 -0.34 -6.43
C SER A 11 10.30 -1.30 -7.50
N LEU A 12 9.30 -0.87 -8.26
CA LEU A 12 8.67 -1.65 -9.33
C LEU A 12 9.05 -1.06 -10.69
N GLU A 13 9.51 -1.90 -11.62
CA GLU A 13 9.92 -1.46 -12.97
C GLU A 13 8.79 -0.78 -13.74
N ARG A 14 7.53 -1.10 -13.41
CA ARG A 14 6.35 -0.52 -14.06
C ARG A 14 5.25 -0.23 -13.04
N ASN A 15 4.37 0.69 -13.38
CA ASN A 15 3.15 0.92 -12.62
C ASN A 15 2.13 -0.20 -12.93
N TYR A 16 1.29 -0.51 -11.95
CA TYR A 16 0.26 -1.52 -12.09
C TYR A 16 -1.12 -0.89 -12.21
N THR A 17 -1.95 -1.54 -13.02
CA THR A 17 -3.31 -1.11 -13.29
C THR A 17 -4.29 -1.78 -12.34
N PHE A 18 -5.19 -0.98 -11.79
CA PHE A 18 -6.27 -1.42 -10.90
C PHE A 18 -7.62 -1.03 -11.48
N GLY A 19 -8.66 -1.81 -11.19
CA GLY A 19 -10.03 -1.49 -11.59
C GLY A 19 -10.61 -0.40 -10.69
N ILE A 20 -11.30 0.57 -11.29
CA ILE A 20 -12.03 1.58 -10.52
C ILE A 20 -13.47 1.05 -10.30
N PRO A 21 -13.92 0.82 -9.06
CA PRO A 21 -15.31 0.47 -8.77
C PRO A 21 -16.28 1.55 -9.27
N ILE A 22 -17.49 1.16 -9.67
CA ILE A 22 -18.48 2.09 -10.26
C ILE A 22 -18.78 3.27 -9.32
N GLU A 23 -18.82 3.02 -8.02
CA GLU A 23 -19.10 4.03 -6.98
C GLU A 23 -18.00 5.11 -6.87
N LEU A 24 -16.83 4.83 -7.46
CA LEU A 24 -15.66 5.71 -7.43
C LEU A 24 -15.36 6.36 -8.78
N HIS A 25 -16.11 6.05 -9.84
CA HIS A 25 -15.82 6.57 -11.20
C HIS A 25 -15.75 8.09 -11.27
N ASP A 26 -16.68 8.79 -10.61
CA ASP A 26 -16.75 10.25 -10.62
C ASP A 26 -15.87 10.94 -9.56
N LYS A 27 -15.30 10.13 -8.66
CA LYS A 27 -14.55 10.63 -7.49
C LYS A 27 -13.03 10.47 -7.66
N VAL A 28 -12.59 9.40 -8.32
CA VAL A 28 -11.16 9.14 -8.53
C VAL A 28 -10.63 10.10 -9.58
N LYS A 29 -9.63 10.90 -9.20
CA LYS A 29 -8.92 11.84 -10.07
C LYS A 29 -7.43 11.49 -10.10
N VAL A 30 -6.75 11.90 -11.19
CA VAL A 30 -5.28 11.82 -11.27
C VAL A 30 -4.66 12.63 -10.14
N GLY A 31 -3.70 12.04 -9.44
CA GLY A 31 -3.03 12.64 -8.29
C GLY A 31 -3.67 12.37 -6.93
N CYS A 32 -4.86 11.75 -6.87
CA CYS A 32 -5.45 11.28 -5.61
C CYS A 32 -4.73 10.05 -5.08
N ARG A 33 -4.72 9.90 -3.73
CA ARG A 33 -4.31 8.64 -3.10
C ARG A 33 -5.47 7.66 -3.08
N VAL A 34 -5.13 6.42 -3.36
CA VAL A 34 -6.05 5.29 -3.29
C VAL A 34 -5.42 4.15 -2.52
N GLU A 35 -6.26 3.38 -1.87
CA GLU A 35 -5.87 2.15 -1.20
C GLU A 35 -6.03 0.97 -2.15
N VAL A 36 -4.96 0.20 -2.33
CA VAL A 36 -4.96 -0.98 -3.20
C VAL A 36 -4.25 -2.17 -2.54
N GLN A 37 -4.72 -3.37 -2.85
CA GLN A 37 -4.04 -4.59 -2.46
C GLN A 37 -3.02 -5.00 -3.51
N PHE A 38 -1.73 -5.00 -3.15
CA PHE A 38 -0.65 -5.49 -3.98
C PHE A 38 -0.01 -6.74 -3.38
N GLY A 39 0.27 -7.74 -4.23
CA GLY A 39 0.69 -9.06 -3.75
C GLY A 39 -0.46 -9.86 -3.11
N LYS A 40 -0.14 -10.78 -2.20
CA LYS A 40 -1.12 -11.70 -1.62
C LYS A 40 -1.99 -11.03 -0.54
N ARG A 41 -1.40 -10.26 0.37
CA ARG A 41 -2.09 -9.71 1.56
C ARG A 41 -1.83 -8.23 1.81
N LYS A 42 -0.71 -7.67 1.33
CA LYS A 42 -0.30 -6.30 1.67
C LYS A 42 -1.18 -5.26 0.97
N VAL A 43 -1.51 -4.23 1.71
CA VAL A 43 -2.29 -3.09 1.27
C VAL A 43 -1.39 -1.85 1.31
N TYR A 44 -1.45 -1.06 0.24
CA TYR A 44 -0.64 0.14 0.08
C TYR A 44 -1.51 1.32 -0.28
N SER A 45 -1.08 2.51 0.13
CA SER A 45 -1.57 3.73 -0.48
C SER A 45 -0.71 4.05 -1.70
N GLY A 46 -1.36 4.26 -2.84
CA GLY A 46 -0.71 4.63 -4.09
C GLY A 46 -1.30 5.90 -4.68
N ILE A 47 -0.58 6.51 -5.61
CA ILE A 47 -1.04 7.71 -6.33
C ILE A 47 -1.57 7.32 -7.70
N VAL A 48 -2.78 7.79 -8.02
CA VAL A 48 -3.38 7.63 -9.36
C VAL A 48 -2.58 8.45 -10.36
N LYS A 49 -1.92 7.76 -11.29
CA LYS A 49 -1.11 8.38 -12.34
C LYS A 49 -1.91 8.67 -13.60
N LYS A 50 -2.77 7.74 -13.99
CA LYS A 50 -3.56 7.82 -15.22
C LYS A 50 -4.85 7.02 -15.08
N ILE A 51 -5.93 7.51 -15.69
CA ILE A 51 -7.21 6.80 -15.80
C ILE A 51 -7.45 6.46 -17.26
N HIS A 52 -7.91 5.24 -17.55
CA HIS A 52 -8.13 4.73 -18.89
C HIS A 52 -9.16 3.60 -18.94
N ALA A 53 -9.56 3.18 -20.13
CA ALA A 53 -10.51 2.08 -20.35
C ALA A 53 -9.82 0.75 -20.73
N ASN A 54 -8.50 0.72 -20.87
CA ASN A 54 -7.76 -0.43 -21.36
C ASN A 54 -7.49 -1.43 -20.22
N LYS A 55 -8.08 -2.63 -20.30
CA LYS A 55 -7.82 -3.71 -19.33
C LYS A 55 -6.49 -4.40 -19.68
N PRO A 56 -5.58 -4.61 -18.69
CA PRO A 56 -4.41 -5.45 -18.91
C PRO A 56 -4.78 -6.90 -19.22
N GLU A 57 -4.08 -7.51 -20.16
CA GLU A 57 -4.33 -8.91 -20.59
C GLU A 57 -3.51 -9.92 -19.78
N TYR A 58 -2.37 -9.49 -19.21
CA TYR A 58 -1.36 -10.38 -18.65
C TYR A 58 -1.52 -10.72 -17.16
N TYR A 59 -2.47 -10.07 -16.46
CA TYR A 59 -2.75 -10.36 -15.05
C TYR A 59 -4.17 -10.01 -14.66
N GLN A 60 -4.64 -10.62 -13.58
CA GLN A 60 -5.94 -10.33 -13.03
C GLN A 60 -5.94 -8.97 -12.32
N VAL A 61 -6.74 -8.05 -12.83
CA VAL A 61 -6.85 -6.70 -12.27
C VAL A 61 -7.64 -6.75 -10.96
N LYS A 62 -7.03 -6.27 -9.88
CA LYS A 62 -7.70 -6.09 -8.58
C LYS A 62 -8.38 -4.73 -8.54
N PRO A 63 -9.49 -4.58 -7.81
CA PRO A 63 -10.15 -3.29 -7.63
C PRO A 63 -9.36 -2.38 -6.68
N ILE A 64 -9.51 -1.08 -6.85
CA ILE A 64 -9.22 -0.09 -5.83
C ILE A 64 -10.15 -0.37 -4.64
N ARG A 65 -9.59 -0.40 -3.42
CA ARG A 65 -10.36 -0.65 -2.20
C ARG A 65 -11.06 0.60 -1.70
N ASN A 66 -10.26 1.66 -1.52
CA ASN A 66 -10.77 2.93 -0.99
C ASN A 66 -10.11 4.11 -1.71
N LEU A 67 -10.85 5.22 -1.80
CA LEU A 67 -10.33 6.54 -2.13
C LEU A 67 -9.95 7.23 -0.81
N LEU A 68 -8.68 7.61 -0.66
CA LEU A 68 -8.16 8.22 0.56
C LEU A 68 -8.29 9.73 0.55
N ASP A 69 -8.20 10.35 -0.63
CA ASP A 69 -8.35 11.80 -0.80
C ASP A 69 -9.36 12.11 -1.89
N ILE A 70 -10.26 13.06 -1.62
CA ILE A 70 -11.26 13.54 -2.59
C ILE A 70 -10.60 14.45 -3.62
N GLU A 71 -9.62 15.26 -3.20
CA GLU A 71 -8.86 16.15 -4.08
C GLU A 71 -7.44 15.62 -4.29
N PRO A 72 -6.85 15.86 -5.48
CA PRO A 72 -5.48 15.45 -5.78
C PRO A 72 -4.47 16.08 -4.82
N ILE A 73 -3.63 15.26 -4.20
CA ILE A 73 -2.49 15.72 -3.38
C ILE A 73 -1.22 15.88 -4.20
N VAL A 74 -1.20 15.32 -5.41
CA VAL A 74 -0.10 15.41 -6.37
C VAL A 74 -0.66 15.93 -7.70
N THR A 75 -0.07 16.99 -8.22
CA THR A 75 -0.48 17.57 -9.50
C THR A 75 0.09 16.78 -10.68
N GLU A 76 -0.53 16.92 -11.86
CA GLU A 76 -0.01 16.32 -13.10
C GLU A 76 1.43 16.78 -13.43
N THR A 77 1.77 18.03 -13.12
CA THR A 77 3.12 18.55 -13.32
C THR A 77 4.13 17.83 -12.43
N GLN A 78 3.78 17.55 -11.16
CA GLN A 78 4.61 16.77 -10.26
C GLN A 78 4.76 15.32 -10.74
N LEU A 79 3.70 14.70 -11.24
CA LEU A 79 3.77 13.34 -11.81
C LEU A 79 4.70 13.29 -13.03
N LYS A 80 4.65 14.28 -13.91
CA LYS A 80 5.59 14.42 -15.04
C LYS A 80 7.03 14.60 -14.54
N PHE A 81 7.23 15.39 -13.51
CA PHE A 81 8.54 15.60 -12.88
C PHE A 81 9.07 14.32 -12.23
N TRP A 82 8.23 13.55 -11.51
CA TRP A 82 8.62 12.26 -10.95
C TRP A 82 9.06 11.27 -12.03
N LYS A 83 8.32 11.21 -13.14
CA LYS A 83 8.71 10.38 -14.28
C LYS A 83 10.07 10.79 -14.86
N TRP A 84 10.32 12.10 -14.97
CA TRP A 84 11.61 12.61 -15.43
C TRP A 84 12.73 12.27 -14.45
N MET A 85 12.51 12.46 -13.13
CA MET A 85 13.48 12.10 -12.09
C MET A 85 13.82 10.60 -12.13
N ALA A 86 12.80 9.74 -12.25
CA ALA A 86 13.00 8.31 -12.34
C ALA A 86 13.90 7.94 -13.53
N SER A 87 13.65 8.54 -14.70
CA SER A 87 14.46 8.33 -15.89
C SER A 87 15.87 8.88 -15.74
N TYR A 88 16.05 10.08 -15.16
CA TYR A 88 17.35 10.73 -15.01
C TYR A 88 18.26 9.99 -14.01
N TYR A 89 17.73 9.58 -12.88
CA TYR A 89 18.47 8.86 -11.83
C TYR A 89 18.45 7.34 -11.98
N MET A 90 17.86 6.81 -13.07
CA MET A 90 17.73 5.38 -13.32
C MET A 90 17.12 4.62 -12.13
N CYS A 91 16.09 5.21 -11.53
CA CYS A 91 15.28 4.59 -10.46
C CYS A 91 13.83 4.46 -10.89
N THR A 92 12.98 3.92 -10.03
CA THR A 92 11.56 3.73 -10.32
C THR A 92 10.71 4.93 -9.87
N GLU A 93 9.55 5.14 -10.49
CA GLU A 93 8.61 6.18 -10.06
C GLU A 93 8.13 5.96 -8.61
N GLY A 94 8.06 4.69 -8.16
CA GLY A 94 7.71 4.34 -6.78
C GLY A 94 8.76 4.80 -5.78
N GLU A 95 10.05 4.69 -6.13
CA GLU A 95 11.16 5.21 -5.29
C GLU A 95 11.13 6.74 -5.23
N VAL A 96 10.87 7.41 -6.35
CA VAL A 96 10.68 8.86 -6.37
C VAL A 96 9.49 9.28 -5.50
N MET A 97 8.33 8.62 -5.63
CA MET A 97 7.17 8.83 -4.78
C MET A 97 7.52 8.65 -3.31
N ASN A 98 8.26 7.57 -3.00
CA ASN A 98 8.66 7.26 -1.62
C ASN A 98 9.56 8.34 -1.01
N ALA A 99 10.42 8.96 -1.79
CA ALA A 99 11.24 10.08 -1.35
C ALA A 99 10.46 11.40 -1.27
N ALA A 100 9.54 11.65 -2.21
CA ALA A 100 8.82 12.91 -2.34
C ALA A 100 7.67 13.09 -1.33
N LEU A 101 7.00 11.99 -0.94
CA LEU A 101 5.87 12.07 -0.02
C LEU A 101 6.28 11.87 1.45
N PRO A 102 5.71 12.66 2.38
CA PRO A 102 5.85 12.42 3.81
C PRO A 102 5.37 11.02 4.22
N SER A 103 5.95 10.46 5.28
CA SER A 103 5.66 9.08 5.72
C SER A 103 4.18 8.85 6.05
N HIS A 104 3.50 9.82 6.67
CA HIS A 104 2.08 9.73 7.03
C HIS A 104 1.13 9.69 5.82
N LEU A 105 1.59 10.07 4.64
CA LEU A 105 0.84 9.93 3.38
C LEU A 105 1.08 8.57 2.69
N LYS A 106 2.05 7.78 3.15
CA LYS A 106 2.45 6.48 2.58
C LYS A 106 1.97 5.33 3.47
N LEU A 107 0.67 5.18 3.62
CA LEU A 107 0.09 4.12 4.43
C LEU A 107 0.39 2.75 3.80
N VAL A 108 0.91 1.86 4.64
CA VAL A 108 1.15 0.45 4.31
C VAL A 108 0.51 -0.37 5.42
N SER A 109 -0.13 -1.47 5.05
CA SER A 109 -0.64 -2.40 6.07
C SER A 109 0.53 -3.01 6.84
N GLU A 110 0.44 -2.99 8.14
CA GLU A 110 1.41 -3.62 9.04
C GLU A 110 0.77 -4.83 9.70
N THR A 111 1.56 -5.86 9.90
CA THR A 111 1.13 -7.03 10.68
C THR A 111 1.47 -6.75 12.14
N PHE A 112 0.45 -6.81 13.00
CA PHE A 112 0.63 -6.76 14.45
C PHE A 112 0.34 -8.13 15.04
N ILE A 113 1.18 -8.54 15.97
CA ILE A 113 0.94 -9.70 16.82
C ILE A 113 0.41 -9.14 18.13
N VAL A 114 -0.78 -9.57 18.51
CA VAL A 114 -1.46 -9.16 19.74
C VAL A 114 -1.73 -10.40 20.56
N LEU A 115 -1.48 -10.33 21.86
CA LEU A 115 -1.83 -11.42 22.78
C LEU A 115 -3.36 -11.56 22.80
N ASN A 116 -3.85 -12.80 22.63
CA ASN A 116 -5.27 -13.08 22.79
C ASN A 116 -5.56 -13.30 24.30
N GLU A 117 -6.23 -12.32 24.91
CA GLU A 117 -6.57 -12.33 26.35
C GLU A 117 -7.67 -13.36 26.70
N ASP A 118 -8.38 -13.90 25.69
CA ASP A 118 -9.45 -14.90 25.90
C ASP A 118 -8.93 -16.34 26.05
N ILE A 119 -7.62 -16.57 25.86
CA ILE A 119 -7.02 -17.90 25.91
C ILE A 119 -6.20 -18.03 27.19
N GLU A 120 -6.56 -18.99 28.04
CA GLU A 120 -5.70 -19.39 29.17
C GLU A 120 -4.44 -20.07 28.61
N ILE A 121 -3.29 -19.48 28.91
CA ILE A 121 -1.99 -19.97 28.46
C ILE A 121 -1.38 -20.81 29.56
N ASP A 122 -1.18 -22.11 29.30
CA ASP A 122 -0.43 -22.98 30.18
C ASP A 122 1.08 -22.78 29.99
N ALA A 123 1.70 -22.04 30.90
CA ALA A 123 3.12 -21.71 30.84
C ALA A 123 4.04 -22.95 30.84
N GLN A 124 3.56 -24.14 31.31
CA GLN A 124 4.35 -25.36 31.29
C GLN A 124 4.39 -26.07 29.95
N SER A 125 3.48 -25.73 29.05
CA SER A 125 3.40 -26.30 27.68
C SER A 125 4.16 -25.50 26.62
N LEU A 126 4.68 -24.33 26.97
CA LEU A 126 5.35 -23.42 26.05
C LEU A 126 6.83 -23.77 25.86
N SER A 127 7.33 -23.61 24.66
CA SER A 127 8.77 -23.55 24.39
C SER A 127 9.38 -22.25 24.90
N ASP A 128 10.70 -22.22 25.08
CA ASP A 128 11.42 -21.03 25.57
C ASP A 128 11.17 -19.80 24.67
N ASP A 129 11.11 -19.99 23.34
CA ASP A 129 10.85 -18.93 22.37
C ASP A 129 9.41 -18.40 22.47
N GLU A 130 8.43 -19.28 22.67
CA GLU A 130 7.01 -18.91 22.85
C GLU A 130 6.82 -18.15 24.16
N PHE A 131 7.46 -18.58 25.23
CA PHE A 131 7.42 -17.91 26.52
C PHE A 131 7.99 -16.48 26.44
N LEU A 132 9.15 -16.30 25.81
CA LEU A 132 9.77 -14.99 25.59
C LEU A 132 8.89 -14.08 24.73
N LEU A 133 8.20 -14.64 23.73
CA LEU A 133 7.27 -13.88 22.88
C LEU A 133 6.07 -13.37 23.68
N ILE A 134 5.48 -14.23 24.51
CA ILE A 134 4.33 -13.88 25.36
C ILE A 134 4.72 -12.83 26.38
N GLU A 135 5.82 -13.00 27.11
CA GLU A 135 6.34 -12.00 28.05
C GLU A 135 6.55 -10.64 27.38
N ALA A 136 7.12 -10.65 26.16
CA ALA A 136 7.34 -9.44 25.39
C ALA A 136 6.04 -8.76 24.91
N LEU A 137 4.97 -9.54 24.68
CA LEU A 137 3.64 -9.02 24.32
C LEU A 137 2.89 -8.49 25.54
N GLU A 138 3.00 -9.11 26.70
CA GLU A 138 2.43 -8.61 27.96
C GLU A 138 2.98 -7.23 28.33
N ILE A 139 4.30 -7.03 28.16
CA ILE A 139 4.94 -5.74 28.45
C ILE A 139 4.48 -4.62 27.48
N LYS A 140 4.25 -4.94 26.20
CA LYS A 140 3.96 -3.94 25.15
C LYS A 140 2.57 -4.06 24.52
N ARG A 141 1.68 -4.88 25.00
CA ARG A 141 0.33 -5.18 24.49
C ARG A 141 0.23 -5.49 22.98
N SER A 142 1.20 -5.08 22.18
CA SER A 142 1.31 -5.44 20.76
C SER A 142 2.73 -5.24 20.24
N LYS A 143 3.19 -6.09 19.33
CA LYS A 143 4.46 -5.92 18.60
C LYS A 143 4.22 -5.99 17.11
N LYS A 144 4.97 -5.17 16.36
CA LYS A 144 5.02 -5.23 14.90
C LYS A 144 5.65 -6.56 14.49
N GLY A 145 4.93 -7.37 13.70
CA GLY A 145 5.47 -8.59 13.12
C GLY A 145 6.59 -8.25 12.14
N VAL A 146 7.71 -8.95 12.26
CA VAL A 146 8.79 -8.91 11.26
C VAL A 146 8.55 -10.10 10.32
N GLU A 147 8.45 -9.83 9.01
CA GLU A 147 8.41 -10.87 7.95
C GLU A 147 9.81 -11.31 7.56
#